data_67f54f8e0d93fb5ac1316eaa5f7f6bd4
#
_entry.id   67f54f8e0d93fb5ac1316eaa5f7f6bd4
#
_cell.length_a   1.000
_cell.length_b   1.000
_cell.length_c   1.000
_cell.angle_alpha   90.00
_cell.angle_beta   90.00
_cell.angle_gamma   90.00
#
_symmetry.space_group_name_H-M   'P 1'
#
loop_
_entity.id
_entity.type
_entity.pdbx_description
1 polymer ?
#
loop_
_entity_poly.entity_id
_entity_poly.type
_entity_poly.pdbx_seq_one_letter_code
_entity_poly.pdbx_strand_id
1 'polypeptide(L)' 'MFDDLSLTHQQQQEAVEKIQKLMAEGMSTAEAIKVVAQEIREQHKNA' A
#
# COMPACT_ATOMS: atom_id res chain seq x y z
N MET A 1 10.98 11.33 14.91
CA MET A 1 10.84 9.92 15.24
C MET A 1 9.39 9.50 15.30
N PHE A 2 8.60 10.17 16.09
CA PHE A 2 7.18 9.88 16.15
C PHE A 2 6.49 10.20 14.83
N ASP A 3 7.00 11.20 14.14
CA ASP A 3 6.43 11.56 12.85
C ASP A 3 6.58 10.42 11.85
N ASP A 4 7.72 9.74 11.90
CA ASP A 4 7.96 8.62 11.01
C ASP A 4 6.99 7.49 11.28
N LEU A 5 6.71 7.24 12.55
CA LEU A 5 5.76 6.22 12.93
C LEU A 5 4.36 6.57 12.43
N SER A 6 4.01 7.84 12.55
CA SER A 6 2.70 8.29 12.11
C SER A 6 2.52 8.09 10.61
N LEU A 7 3.56 8.47 9.86
CA LEU A 7 3.52 8.31 8.41
C LEU A 7 3.43 6.84 8.02
N THR A 8 4.19 6.01 8.69
CA THR A 8 4.17 4.58 8.40
C THR A 8 2.79 4.00 8.65
N HIS A 9 2.16 4.44 9.73
CA HIS A 9 0.83 3.95 10.05
C HIS A 9 -0.17 4.33 8.97
N GLN A 10 -0.11 5.56 8.52
CA GLN A 10 -1.00 6.05 7.48
C GLN A 10 -0.79 5.29 6.18
N GLN A 11 0.46 5.08 5.81
CA GLN A 11 0.77 4.33 4.60
C GLN A 11 0.28 2.89 4.70
N GLN A 12 0.41 2.32 5.87
CA GLN A 12 -0.06 0.96 6.09
C GLN A 12 -1.57 0.88 5.90
N GLN A 13 -2.29 1.85 6.42
CA GLN A 13 -3.72 1.87 6.30
C GLN A 13 -4.16 2.03 4.85
N GLU A 14 -3.50 2.91 4.14
CA GLU A 14 -3.81 3.09 2.73
C GLU A 14 -3.55 1.83 1.93
N ALA A 15 -2.47 1.14 2.26
CA ALA A 15 -2.15 -0.09 1.56
C ALA A 15 -3.22 -1.15 1.82
N VAL A 16 -3.66 -1.26 3.06
CA VAL A 16 -4.69 -2.23 3.40
C VAL A 16 -5.98 -1.93 2.66
N GLU A 17 -6.36 -0.67 2.61
CA GLU A 17 -7.58 -0.30 1.90
C GLU A 17 -7.48 -0.61 0.42
N LYS A 18 -6.34 -0.34 -0.16
CA LYS A 18 -6.14 -0.63 -1.57
C LYS A 18 -6.18 -2.12 -1.84
N ILE A 19 -5.56 -2.89 -0.96
CA ILE A 19 -5.58 -4.34 -1.11
C ILE A 19 -7.00 -4.85 -1.05
N GLN A 20 -7.78 -4.36 -0.11
CA GLN A 20 -9.16 -4.80 0.00
C GLN A 20 -9.97 -4.43 -1.23
N LYS A 21 -9.72 -3.27 -1.77
CA LYS A 21 -10.41 -2.81 -2.96
C LYS A 21 -10.09 -3.72 -4.15
N LEU A 22 -8.83 -4.05 -4.32
CA LEU A 22 -8.42 -4.91 -5.41
C LEU A 22 -8.99 -6.30 -5.26
N MET A 23 -9.02 -6.81 -4.04
CA MET A 23 -9.59 -8.12 -3.79
C MET A 23 -11.10 -8.13 -4.11
N ALA A 24 -11.77 -7.03 -3.81
CA ALA A 24 -13.18 -6.92 -4.12
C ALA A 24 -13.43 -6.95 -5.62
N GLU A 25 -12.43 -6.55 -6.40
CA GLU A 25 -12.54 -6.60 -7.85
C GLU A 25 -12.23 -7.98 -8.42
N GLY A 26 -11.83 -8.90 -7.57
CA GLY A 26 -11.55 -10.25 -8.00
C GLY A 26 -10.08 -10.62 -7.98
N MET A 27 -9.24 -9.73 -7.50
CA MET A 27 -7.81 -9.99 -7.45
C MET A 27 -7.46 -10.85 -6.24
N SER A 28 -6.47 -11.71 -6.40
CA SER A 28 -6.00 -12.51 -5.27
C SER A 28 -5.18 -11.64 -4.33
N THR A 29 -5.07 -12.10 -3.08
CA THR A 29 -4.32 -11.36 -2.09
C THR A 29 -2.87 -11.12 -2.53
N ALA A 30 -2.26 -12.15 -3.07
CA ALA A 30 -0.87 -12.05 -3.50
C ALA A 30 -0.70 -11.01 -4.60
N GLU A 31 -1.63 -10.99 -5.54
CA GLU A 31 -1.55 -10.03 -6.63
C GLU A 31 -1.82 -8.62 -6.13
N ALA A 32 -2.79 -8.47 -5.24
CA ALA A 32 -3.10 -7.16 -4.68
C ALA A 32 -1.89 -6.60 -3.96
N ILE A 33 -1.21 -7.43 -3.20
CA ILE A 33 -0.03 -7.00 -2.48
C ILE A 33 1.06 -6.57 -3.46
N LYS A 34 1.20 -7.30 -4.56
CA LYS A 34 2.20 -6.95 -5.56
C LYS A 34 1.92 -5.58 -6.15
N VAL A 35 0.68 -5.31 -6.47
CA VAL A 35 0.32 -4.03 -7.06
C VAL A 35 0.60 -2.89 -6.08
N VAL A 36 0.20 -3.07 -4.84
CA VAL A 36 0.39 -2.02 -3.85
C VAL A 36 1.88 -1.80 -3.59
N ALA A 37 2.65 -2.87 -3.51
CA ALA A 37 4.07 -2.74 -3.29
C ALA A 37 4.74 -1.97 -4.43
N GLN A 38 4.28 -2.20 -5.64
CA GLN A 38 4.82 -1.52 -6.79
C GLN A 38 4.51 -0.02 -6.73
N GLU A 39 3.31 0.31 -6.33
CA GLU A 39 2.94 1.72 -6.21
C GLU A 39 3.76 2.43 -5.15
N ILE A 40 4.00 1.77 -4.05
CA ILE A 40 4.81 2.36 -3.00
C ILE A 40 6.23 2.59 -3.50
N ARG A 41 6.74 1.65 -4.27
CA ARG A 41 8.07 1.79 -4.84
C ARG A 41 8.18 2.99 -5.75
N GLU A 42 7.17 3.17 -6.58
CA GLU A 42 7.18 4.28 -7.52
C GLU A 42 7.11 5.61 -6.80
N GLN A 43 6.35 5.66 -5.72
CA GLN A 43 6.29 6.88 -4.94
C GLN A 43 7.64 7.23 -4.33
N HIS A 44 8.34 6.21 -3.85
CA HIS A 44 9.68 6.42 -3.29
C HIS A 44 10.66 6.86 -4.35
N LYS A 45 10.49 6.37 -5.55
CA LYS A 45 11.38 6.70 -6.64
C LYS A 45 11.30 8.16 -7.00
N ASN A 46 10.11 8.70 -6.94
CA ASN A 46 9.89 10.09 -7.32
C ASN A 46 10.35 11.07 -6.26
N ALA A 47 10.54 10.61 -5.06
CA ALA A 47 11.03 11.47 -4.00
C ALA A 47 12.54 11.66 -4.11
#